data_016f9a1dd2a5fff16f597ce550369fbd
#
_entry.id   016f9a1dd2a5fff16f597ce550369fbd
#
_cell.length_a   1.000
_cell.length_b   1.000
_cell.length_c   1.000
_cell.angle_alpha   90.00
_cell.angle_beta   90.00
_cell.angle_gamma   90.00
#
_symmetry.space_group_name_H-M   'P 1'
#
loop_
_entity.id
_entity.type
_entity.pdbx_description
1 polymer ?
#
loop_
_entity_poly.entity_id
_entity_poly.type
_entity_poly.pdbx_seq_one_letter_code
_entity_poly.pdbx_strand_id
1 'polypeptide(L)'
;MTQVTVVCGPPCSGKTTWVREHAQPGDLIVDYDDIAVRLGSPQSHHHHPSMHGKIEAVISRAIAGIKDGRHERAWIIRSGVARAHELAAELGGTVVVIDEPDDVLFARADRRPDSAVTKRAIVEWRAANISRRA
;
A
#
# COMPACT_ATOMS: atom_id res chain seq x y z
N MET A 1 -16.69 -10.32 12.40
CA MET A 1 -15.29 -10.39 11.95
C MET A 1 -15.06 -9.43 10.79
N THR A 2 -13.95 -8.71 10.82
CA THR A 2 -13.62 -7.81 9.73
C THR A 2 -13.16 -8.58 8.49
N GLN A 3 -13.69 -8.24 7.34
CA GLN A 3 -13.20 -8.76 6.07
C GLN A 3 -12.00 -7.90 5.65
N VAL A 4 -10.81 -8.50 5.59
CA VAL A 4 -9.56 -7.79 5.32
C VAL A 4 -9.00 -8.19 3.96
N THR A 5 -8.63 -7.19 3.16
CA THR A 5 -7.92 -7.36 1.90
C THR A 5 -6.62 -6.57 1.97
N VAL A 6 -5.49 -7.23 1.79
CA VAL A 6 -4.18 -6.57 1.72
C VAL A 6 -3.77 -6.49 0.26
N VAL A 7 -3.58 -5.27 -0.22
CA VAL A 7 -3.28 -4.99 -1.62
C VAL A 7 -1.82 -4.59 -1.74
N CYS A 8 -1.07 -5.26 -2.59
CA CYS A 8 0.36 -4.98 -2.79
C CYS A 8 0.70 -4.91 -4.28
N GLY A 9 1.88 -4.45 -4.57
CA GLY A 9 2.36 -4.30 -5.94
C GLY A 9 3.41 -3.21 -6.06
N PRO A 10 4.05 -3.09 -7.23
CA PRO A 10 5.09 -2.09 -7.44
C PRO A 10 4.53 -0.66 -7.44
N PRO A 11 5.40 0.35 -7.30
CA PRO A 11 4.98 1.74 -7.50
C PRO A 11 4.32 1.91 -8.87
N CYS A 12 3.35 2.79 -8.95
CA CYS A 12 2.61 3.10 -10.18
C CYS A 12 1.71 1.99 -10.71
N SER A 13 1.50 0.91 -9.96
CA SER A 13 0.66 -0.21 -10.43
C SER A 13 -0.84 0.08 -10.36
N GLY A 14 -1.26 1.13 -9.64
CA GLY A 14 -2.68 1.48 -9.50
C GLY A 14 -3.35 0.89 -8.27
N LYS A 15 -2.59 0.55 -7.24
CA LYS A 15 -3.13 -0.03 -5.99
C LYS A 15 -4.21 0.84 -5.36
N THR A 16 -3.92 2.11 -5.18
CA THR A 16 -4.85 3.05 -4.54
C THR A 16 -6.12 3.20 -5.37
N THR A 17 -5.99 3.33 -6.67
CA THR A 17 -7.12 3.42 -7.59
C THR A 17 -7.99 2.16 -7.51
N TRP A 18 -7.36 1.00 -7.57
CA TRP A 18 -8.06 -0.28 -7.48
C TRP A 18 -8.86 -0.40 -6.17
N VAL A 19 -8.24 -0.03 -5.04
CA VAL A 19 -8.91 -0.07 -3.73
C VAL A 19 -10.11 0.88 -3.72
N ARG A 20 -9.94 2.11 -4.23
CA ARG A 20 -11.04 3.08 -4.27
C ARG A 20 -12.22 2.61 -5.13
N GLU A 21 -11.93 1.88 -6.20
CA GLU A 21 -12.97 1.33 -7.08
C GLU A 21 -13.74 0.18 -6.43
N HIS A 22 -13.11 -0.55 -5.51
CA HIS A 22 -13.70 -1.73 -4.87
C HIS A 22 -14.24 -1.47 -3.47
N ALA A 23 -13.71 -0.48 -2.76
CA ALA A 23 -14.16 -0.14 -1.42
C ALA A 23 -15.56 0.47 -1.43
N GLN A 24 -16.30 0.22 -0.37
CA GLN A 24 -17.64 0.79 -0.17
C GLN A 24 -17.56 1.93 0.86
N PRO A 25 -18.55 2.84 0.84
CA PRO A 25 -18.62 3.88 1.87
C PRO A 25 -18.58 3.28 3.27
N GLY A 26 -17.74 3.84 4.13
CA GLY A 26 -17.57 3.36 5.50
C GLY A 26 -16.47 2.32 5.68
N ASP A 27 -15.91 1.77 4.60
CA ASP A 27 -14.78 0.85 4.69
C ASP A 27 -13.54 1.58 5.23
N LEU A 28 -12.76 0.87 6.04
CA LEU A 28 -11.45 1.38 6.47
C LEU A 28 -10.46 1.18 5.34
N ILE A 29 -9.71 2.24 5.00
CA ILE A 29 -8.61 2.18 4.04
C ILE A 29 -7.34 2.62 4.75
N VAL A 30 -6.33 1.72 4.79
CA VAL A 30 -5.03 1.98 5.40
C VAL A 30 -4.01 2.10 4.28
N ASP A 31 -3.55 3.33 4.02
CA ASP A 31 -2.60 3.66 2.97
C ASP A 31 -1.50 4.54 3.58
N TYR A 32 -0.25 4.07 3.53
CA TYR A 32 0.91 4.76 4.10
C TYR A 32 1.03 6.19 3.56
N ASP A 33 0.95 6.36 2.24
CA ASP A 33 1.10 7.68 1.62
C ASP A 33 -0.03 8.63 2.00
N ASP A 34 -1.26 8.15 2.04
CA ASP A 34 -2.41 8.95 2.44
C ASP A 34 -2.30 9.41 3.90
N ILE A 35 -1.87 8.51 4.78
CA ILE A 35 -1.63 8.84 6.19
C ILE A 35 -0.54 9.90 6.30
N ALA A 36 0.55 9.75 5.55
CA ALA A 36 1.65 10.71 5.54
C ALA A 36 1.17 12.11 5.13
N VAL A 37 0.36 12.19 4.08
CA VAL A 37 -0.20 13.47 3.61
C VAL A 37 -1.10 14.09 4.69
N ARG A 38 -1.94 13.31 5.34
CA ARG A 38 -2.79 13.78 6.44
C ARG A 38 -1.98 14.29 7.63
N LEU A 39 -0.79 13.73 7.85
CA LEU A 39 0.13 14.17 8.91
C LEU A 39 1.01 15.34 8.50
N GLY A 40 0.82 15.89 7.30
CA GLY A 40 1.48 17.10 6.85
C GLY A 40 2.60 16.92 5.85
N SER A 41 2.78 15.72 5.28
CA SER A 41 3.78 15.53 4.22
C SER A 41 3.42 16.39 3.01
N PRO A 42 4.38 17.16 2.45
CA PRO A 42 4.12 18.00 1.28
C PRO A 42 4.02 17.21 -0.03
N GLN A 43 4.42 15.95 -0.03
CA GLN A 43 4.43 15.09 -1.22
C GLN A 43 3.52 13.88 -1.02
N SER A 44 2.99 13.36 -2.13
CA SER A 44 2.15 12.16 -2.11
C SER A 44 2.97 10.89 -1.93
N HIS A 45 4.26 10.92 -2.27
CA HIS A 45 5.19 9.78 -2.20
C HIS A 45 6.54 10.25 -1.69
N HIS A 46 7.35 9.31 -1.21
CA HIS A 46 8.73 9.57 -0.75
C HIS A 46 8.78 10.59 0.39
N HIS A 47 8.24 10.20 1.53
CA HIS A 47 8.14 11.07 2.70
C HIS A 47 9.44 11.12 3.49
N HIS A 48 9.65 12.21 4.24
CA HIS A 48 10.83 12.36 5.07
C HIS A 48 10.90 11.22 6.11
N PRO A 49 12.10 10.62 6.34
CA PRO A 49 12.23 9.51 7.28
C PRO A 49 11.73 9.80 8.70
N SER A 50 11.76 11.05 9.15
CA SER A 50 11.26 11.45 10.47
C SER A 50 9.76 11.20 10.65
N MET A 51 9.01 11.06 9.56
CA MET A 51 7.58 10.81 9.61
C MET A 51 7.22 9.34 9.79
N HIS A 52 8.18 8.43 9.52
CA HIS A 52 7.90 6.99 9.50
C HIS A 52 7.28 6.49 10.82
N GLY A 53 7.84 6.87 11.96
CA GLY A 53 7.33 6.45 13.26
C GLY A 53 5.89 6.89 13.53
N LYS A 54 5.56 8.13 13.14
CA LYS A 54 4.20 8.66 13.30
C LYS A 54 3.20 7.93 12.40
N ILE A 55 3.60 7.66 11.16
CA ILE A 55 2.76 6.93 10.21
C ILE A 55 2.52 5.51 10.70
N GLU A 56 3.57 4.81 11.13
CA GLU A 56 3.46 3.45 11.65
C GLU A 56 2.61 3.38 12.91
N ALA A 57 2.63 4.42 13.75
CA ALA A 57 1.75 4.49 14.92
C ALA A 57 0.27 4.56 14.54
N VAL A 58 -0.06 5.32 13.49
CA VAL A 58 -1.42 5.40 12.95
C VAL A 58 -1.85 4.04 12.38
N ILE A 59 -0.98 3.40 11.61
CA ILE A 59 -1.23 2.07 11.02
C ILE A 59 -1.47 1.04 12.14
N SER A 60 -0.64 1.04 13.18
CA SER A 60 -0.78 0.11 14.31
C SER A 60 -2.11 0.25 15.02
N ARG A 61 -2.58 1.49 15.19
CA ARG A 61 -3.91 1.75 15.78
C ARG A 61 -5.03 1.25 14.89
N ALA A 62 -4.90 1.44 13.59
CA ALA A 62 -5.88 0.93 12.63
C ALA A 62 -5.95 -0.59 12.67
N ILE A 63 -4.80 -1.27 12.70
CA ILE A 63 -4.73 -2.74 12.80
C ILE A 63 -5.36 -3.22 14.11
N ALA A 64 -5.10 -2.55 15.23
CA ALA A 64 -5.73 -2.87 16.51
C ALA A 64 -7.25 -2.76 16.41
N GLY A 65 -7.78 -1.73 15.77
CA GLY A 65 -9.21 -1.58 15.53
C GLY A 65 -9.81 -2.69 14.67
N ILE A 66 -9.06 -3.18 13.69
CA ILE A 66 -9.46 -4.32 12.88
C ILE A 66 -9.57 -5.58 13.76
N LYS A 67 -8.56 -5.84 14.59
CA LYS A 67 -8.55 -6.99 15.50
C LYS A 67 -9.69 -6.94 16.51
N ASP A 68 -10.08 -5.74 16.93
CA ASP A 68 -11.19 -5.53 17.85
C ASP A 68 -12.56 -5.61 17.17
N GLY A 69 -12.61 -5.81 15.86
CA GLY A 69 -13.87 -5.92 15.12
C GLY A 69 -14.62 -4.61 14.93
N ARG A 70 -13.93 -3.48 15.00
CA ARG A 70 -14.55 -2.14 14.86
C ARG A 70 -14.98 -1.81 13.43
N HIS A 71 -14.48 -2.57 12.46
CA HIS A 71 -14.73 -2.33 11.04
C HIS A 71 -15.32 -3.58 10.41
N GLU A 72 -16.28 -3.40 9.53
CA GLU A 72 -16.86 -4.49 8.77
C GLU A 72 -15.91 -4.94 7.66
N ARG A 73 -15.30 -3.98 6.95
CA ARG A 73 -14.35 -4.22 5.88
C ARG A 73 -13.15 -3.29 6.00
N ALA A 74 -11.97 -3.82 5.73
CA ALA A 74 -10.73 -3.06 5.74
C ALA A 74 -9.84 -3.42 4.55
N TRP A 75 -9.21 -2.40 3.98
CA TRP A 75 -8.29 -2.48 2.86
C TRP A 75 -6.95 -1.93 3.31
N ILE A 76 -5.90 -2.74 3.21
CA ILE A 76 -4.55 -2.33 3.62
C ILE A 76 -3.66 -2.33 2.39
N ILE A 77 -3.07 -1.18 2.06
CA ILE A 77 -2.20 -1.02 0.91
C ILE A 77 -0.76 -1.07 1.39
N ARG A 78 -0.01 -2.07 0.92
CA ARG A 78 1.42 -2.26 1.20
C ARG A 78 2.15 -2.54 -0.10
N SER A 79 3.42 -2.15 -0.20
CA SER A 79 4.18 -2.39 -1.43
C SER A 79 4.69 -3.83 -1.54
N GLY A 80 5.30 -4.36 -0.47
CA GLY A 80 5.95 -5.66 -0.51
C GLY A 80 5.02 -6.85 -0.41
N VAL A 81 5.24 -7.89 -1.24
CA VAL A 81 4.41 -9.09 -1.26
C VAL A 81 4.52 -9.90 0.03
N ALA A 82 5.76 -10.06 0.56
CA ALA A 82 5.98 -10.81 1.81
C ALA A 82 5.21 -10.19 2.98
N ARG A 83 5.32 -8.87 3.14
CA ARG A 83 4.64 -8.17 4.23
C ARG A 83 3.13 -8.24 4.07
N ALA A 84 2.63 -8.21 2.83
CA ALA A 84 1.21 -8.35 2.57
C ALA A 84 0.69 -9.72 3.04
N HIS A 85 1.43 -10.79 2.75
CA HIS A 85 1.06 -12.14 3.20
C HIS A 85 1.12 -12.27 4.72
N GLU A 86 2.13 -11.69 5.37
CA GLU A 86 2.23 -11.68 6.83
C GLU A 86 1.02 -11.00 7.47
N LEU A 87 0.65 -9.83 6.98
CA LEU A 87 -0.52 -9.10 7.48
C LEU A 87 -1.82 -9.86 7.25
N ALA A 88 -2.00 -10.42 6.06
CA ALA A 88 -3.18 -11.20 5.74
C ALA A 88 -3.30 -12.41 6.67
N ALA A 89 -2.21 -13.12 6.92
CA ALA A 89 -2.19 -14.25 7.85
C ALA A 89 -2.55 -13.80 9.28
N GLU A 90 -1.99 -12.69 9.73
CA GLU A 90 -2.25 -12.15 11.07
C GLU A 90 -3.71 -11.72 11.25
N LEU A 91 -4.32 -11.18 10.21
CA LEU A 91 -5.66 -10.59 10.28
C LEU A 91 -6.75 -11.48 9.71
N GLY A 92 -6.41 -12.68 9.26
CA GLY A 92 -7.38 -13.59 8.66
C GLY A 92 -7.92 -13.08 7.32
N GLY A 93 -7.09 -12.35 6.58
CA GLY A 93 -7.49 -11.73 5.32
C GLY A 93 -6.94 -12.42 4.08
N THR A 94 -7.10 -11.75 2.95
CA THR A 94 -6.61 -12.20 1.64
C THR A 94 -5.64 -11.18 1.06
N VAL A 95 -4.78 -11.65 0.13
CA VAL A 95 -3.82 -10.80 -0.57
C VAL A 95 -4.25 -10.64 -2.02
N VAL A 96 -4.19 -9.41 -2.51
CA VAL A 96 -4.38 -9.08 -3.93
C VAL A 96 -3.11 -8.39 -4.42
N VAL A 97 -2.53 -8.89 -5.50
CA VAL A 97 -1.36 -8.27 -6.12
C VAL A 97 -1.82 -7.50 -7.35
N ILE A 98 -1.59 -6.19 -7.35
CA ILE A 98 -1.89 -5.31 -8.48
C ILE A 98 -0.58 -5.02 -9.18
N ASP A 99 -0.49 -5.41 -10.44
CA ASP A 99 0.73 -5.24 -11.21
C ASP A 99 0.39 -4.85 -12.66
N GLU A 100 1.39 -4.31 -13.33
CA GLU A 100 1.32 -3.88 -14.73
C GLU A 100 2.66 -4.19 -15.39
N PRO A 101 2.73 -4.29 -16.73
CA PRO A 101 4.00 -4.41 -17.43
C PRO A 101 4.94 -3.24 -17.14
N ASP A 102 6.24 -3.47 -17.22
CA ASP A 102 7.26 -2.45 -16.90
C ASP A 102 7.10 -1.18 -17.72
N ASP A 103 6.79 -1.29 -19.01
CA ASP A 103 6.58 -0.12 -19.88
C ASP A 103 5.44 0.77 -19.37
N VAL A 104 4.37 0.17 -18.85
CA VAL A 104 3.25 0.90 -18.25
C VAL A 104 3.69 1.60 -16.97
N LEU A 105 4.40 0.87 -16.10
CA LEU A 105 4.89 1.43 -14.83
C LEU A 105 5.83 2.60 -15.08
N PHE A 106 6.79 2.44 -16.00
CA PHE A 106 7.76 3.50 -16.29
C PHE A 106 7.10 4.71 -16.96
N ALA A 107 6.13 4.50 -17.84
CA ALA A 107 5.38 5.60 -18.44
C ALA A 107 4.61 6.42 -17.38
N ARG A 108 4.01 5.75 -16.42
CA ARG A 108 3.34 6.41 -15.30
C ARG A 108 4.32 7.14 -14.39
N ALA A 109 5.49 6.54 -14.13
CA ALA A 109 6.55 7.16 -13.35
C ALA A 109 7.07 8.45 -13.98
N ASP A 110 7.15 8.50 -15.31
CA ASP A 110 7.58 9.70 -16.05
C ASP A 110 6.68 10.91 -15.79
N ARG A 111 5.44 10.70 -15.41
CA ARG A 111 4.49 11.77 -15.11
C ARG A 111 4.60 12.29 -13.68
N ARG A 112 5.41 11.64 -12.82
CA ARG A 112 5.63 12.08 -11.45
C ARG A 112 6.79 13.07 -11.37
N PRO A 113 6.75 14.05 -10.45
CA PRO A 113 7.84 15.03 -10.30
C PRO A 113 9.16 14.39 -9.89
N ASP A 114 9.13 13.23 -9.22
CA ASP A 114 10.29 12.48 -8.76
C ASP A 114 10.51 11.21 -9.59
N SER A 115 10.39 11.32 -10.92
CA SER A 115 10.38 10.17 -11.83
C SER A 115 11.59 9.25 -11.69
N ALA A 116 12.80 9.81 -11.52
CA ALA A 116 14.01 8.99 -11.37
C ALA A 116 13.98 8.12 -10.11
N VAL A 117 13.52 8.67 -9.00
CA VAL A 117 13.37 7.95 -7.73
C VAL A 117 12.30 6.87 -7.85
N THR A 118 11.18 7.22 -8.48
CA THR A 118 10.07 6.28 -8.70
C THR A 118 10.49 5.12 -9.59
N LYS A 119 11.21 5.39 -10.69
CA LYS A 119 11.72 4.33 -11.58
C LYS A 119 12.67 3.39 -10.85
N ARG A 120 13.56 3.92 -10.02
CA ARG A 120 14.46 3.10 -9.21
C ARG A 120 13.67 2.21 -8.25
N ALA A 121 12.64 2.76 -7.62
CA ALA A 121 11.79 2.00 -6.70
C ALA A 121 11.06 0.85 -7.42
N ILE A 122 10.65 1.03 -8.67
CA ILE A 122 10.06 -0.04 -9.49
C ILE A 122 11.07 -1.17 -9.69
N VAL A 123 12.30 -0.82 -10.10
CA VAL A 123 13.37 -1.81 -10.31
C VAL A 123 13.68 -2.56 -9.01
N GLU A 124 13.79 -1.86 -7.90
CA GLU A 124 14.03 -2.46 -6.59
C GLU A 124 12.89 -3.39 -6.17
N TRP A 125 11.65 -2.99 -6.44
CA TRP A 125 10.49 -3.82 -6.13
C TRP A 125 10.53 -5.13 -6.92
N ARG A 126 10.84 -5.07 -8.22
CA ARG A 126 10.99 -6.27 -9.06
C ARG A 126 12.04 -7.21 -8.50
N ALA A 127 13.21 -6.68 -8.16
CA ALA A 127 14.30 -7.49 -7.60
C ALA A 127 13.91 -8.17 -6.28
N ALA A 128 13.22 -7.43 -5.41
CA ALA A 128 12.83 -7.94 -4.09
C ALA A 128 11.67 -8.94 -4.12
N ASN A 129 10.80 -8.87 -5.14
CA ASN A 129 9.53 -9.61 -5.14
C ASN A 129 9.40 -10.66 -6.26
N ILE A 130 10.37 -10.79 -7.14
CA ILE A 130 10.28 -11.66 -8.33
C ILE A 130 10.03 -13.12 -7.96
N SER A 131 10.73 -13.65 -6.96
CA SER A 131 10.59 -15.02 -6.50
C SER A 131 9.25 -15.30 -5.81
N ARG A 132 8.58 -14.27 -5.34
CA ARG A 132 7.32 -14.38 -4.59
C ARG A 132 6.09 -14.31 -5.49
N ARG A 133 6.28 -13.95 -6.75
CA ARG A 133 5.22 -13.88 -7.76
C ARG A 133 5.05 -15.20 -8.50
N ALA A 134 6.07 -15.99 -8.49
CA ALA A 134 6.05 -17.31 -9.14
C ALA A 134 5.31 -18.39 -8.27
#